data_93bee8fbca62d0954472a2fb8721d00b
#
_entry.id   93bee8fbca62d0954472a2fb8721d00b
#
_cell.length_a   1.000
_cell.length_b   1.000
_cell.length_c   1.000
_cell.angle_alpha   90.00
_cell.angle_beta   90.00
_cell.angle_gamma   90.00
#
_symmetry.space_group_name_H-M   'P 1'
#
loop_
_entity.id
_entity.type
_entity.pdbx_description
1 polymer ?
#
loop_
_entity_poly.entity_id
_entity_poly.type
_entity_poly.pdbx_seq_one_letter_code
_entity_poly.pdbx_strand_id
1 'polypeptide(L)' 'MEDPRIRKFAKFLINSAVGLQKGEKILIELHGSETTLMKALVQEAYAAGGKPFIHIFDYDVEGALVAGADAEHMA' A
#
# COMPACT_ATOMS: atom_id res chain seq x y z
N MET A 1 -15.61 -12.17 3.47
CA MET A 1 -15.35 -12.82 2.18
C MET A 1 -14.84 -11.79 1.18
N GLU A 2 -13.80 -12.11 0.46
CA GLU A 2 -13.21 -11.16 -0.48
C GLU A 2 -14.10 -10.98 -1.71
N ASP A 3 -14.28 -9.73 -2.12
CA ASP A 3 -15.03 -9.41 -3.34
C ASP A 3 -14.16 -9.77 -4.57
N PRO A 4 -14.66 -10.62 -5.48
CA PRO A 4 -13.88 -10.99 -6.68
C PRO A 4 -13.44 -9.80 -7.53
N ARG A 5 -14.18 -8.68 -7.49
CA ARG A 5 -13.81 -7.47 -8.23
C ARG A 5 -12.56 -6.82 -7.67
N ILE A 6 -12.37 -6.90 -6.37
CA ILE A 6 -11.16 -6.37 -5.72
C ILE A 6 -9.94 -7.16 -6.18
N ARG A 7 -10.03 -8.47 -6.25
CA ARG A 7 -8.94 -9.31 -6.72
C ARG A 7 -8.60 -9.04 -8.18
N LYS A 8 -9.61 -8.91 -9.03
CA LYS A 8 -9.41 -8.59 -10.44
C LYS A 8 -8.75 -7.23 -10.62
N PHE A 9 -9.19 -6.25 -9.83
CA PHE A 9 -8.61 -4.91 -9.88
C PHE A 9 -7.15 -4.91 -9.44
N ALA A 10 -6.85 -5.60 -8.34
CA ALA A 10 -5.48 -5.72 -7.86
C ALA A 10 -4.58 -6.38 -8.91
N LYS A 11 -5.04 -7.45 -9.51
CA LYS A 11 -4.31 -8.15 -10.55
C LYS A 11 -4.04 -7.25 -11.76
N PHE A 12 -5.05 -6.48 -12.17
CA PHE A 12 -4.90 -5.52 -13.26
C PHE A 12 -3.85 -4.45 -12.93
N LEU A 13 -3.92 -3.89 -11.71
CA LEU A 13 -2.97 -2.86 -11.30
C LEU A 13 -1.53 -3.39 -11.31
N ILE A 14 -1.31 -4.56 -10.74
CA ILE A 14 0.04 -5.11 -10.63
C ILE A 14 0.58 -5.55 -12.00
N ASN A 15 -0.21 -6.23 -12.79
CA ASN A 15 0.30 -6.86 -14.03
C ASN A 15 0.22 -5.94 -15.25
N SER A 16 -0.78 -5.06 -15.32
CA SER A 16 -1.02 -4.25 -16.52
C SER A 16 -0.67 -2.79 -16.33
N ALA A 17 -1.18 -2.16 -15.25
CA ALA A 17 -0.95 -0.74 -15.05
C ALA A 17 0.47 -0.46 -14.58
N VAL A 18 0.98 -1.22 -13.63
CA VAL A 18 2.34 -1.10 -13.11
C VAL A 18 3.33 -1.89 -13.94
N GLY A 19 2.91 -3.08 -14.42
CA GLY A 19 3.80 -3.95 -15.18
C GLY A 19 4.90 -4.54 -14.33
N LEU A 20 4.58 -4.92 -13.09
CA LEU A 20 5.58 -5.43 -12.15
C LEU A 20 6.24 -6.70 -12.68
N GLN A 21 7.56 -6.71 -12.72
CA GLN A 21 8.35 -7.84 -13.18
C GLN A 21 8.94 -8.61 -12.00
N LYS A 22 9.33 -9.85 -12.27
CA LYS A 22 9.96 -10.69 -11.26
C LYS A 22 11.19 -10.00 -10.66
N GLY A 23 11.24 -9.96 -9.33
CA GLY A 23 12.36 -9.37 -8.60
C GLY A 23 12.27 -7.87 -8.40
N GLU A 24 11.34 -7.20 -9.06
CA GLU A 24 11.16 -5.76 -8.87
C GLU A 24 10.51 -5.43 -7.54
N LYS A 25 10.85 -4.28 -7.00
CA LYS A 25 10.25 -3.75 -5.78
C LYS A 25 9.07 -2.87 -6.13
N ILE A 26 8.03 -2.91 -5.30
CA ILE A 26 6.90 -2.00 -5.43
C ILE A 26 6.53 -1.47 -4.04
N LEU A 27 6.35 -0.16 -3.95
CA LEU A 27 5.87 0.46 -2.73
C LEU A 27 4.37 0.71 -2.86
N ILE A 28 3.60 0.17 -1.93
CA ILE A 28 2.15 0.33 -1.90
C ILE A 28 1.81 1.23 -0.72
N GLU A 29 1.26 2.42 -1.02
CA GLU A 29 0.88 3.38 -0.01
C GLU A 29 -0.62 3.37 0.18
N LEU A 30 -1.06 3.31 1.43
CA LEU A 30 -2.48 3.32 1.77
C LEU A 30 -2.77 4.49 2.69
N HIS A 31 -3.78 5.28 2.32
CA HIS A 31 -4.30 6.35 3.15
C HIS A 31 -5.66 5.91 3.71
N GLY A 32 -5.77 5.85 5.04
CA GLY A 32 -7.01 5.45 5.69
C GLY A 32 -7.00 3.97 6.05
N SER A 33 -8.18 3.32 5.99
CA SER A 33 -8.37 1.97 6.51
C SER A 33 -8.74 0.93 5.45
N GLU A 34 -8.50 1.20 4.18
CA GLU A 34 -8.85 0.30 3.08
C GLU A 34 -7.85 -0.85 2.96
N THR A 35 -7.92 -1.78 3.91
CA THR A 35 -6.95 -2.87 4.00
C THR A 35 -7.23 -4.04 3.05
N THR A 36 -8.49 -4.21 2.62
CA THR A 36 -8.87 -5.32 1.75
C THR A 36 -8.16 -5.23 0.39
N LEU A 37 -8.18 -4.04 -0.22
CA LEU A 37 -7.49 -3.84 -1.48
C LEU A 37 -5.98 -3.96 -1.31
N MET A 38 -5.43 -3.42 -0.23
CA MET A 38 -3.99 -3.52 0.02
C MET A 38 -3.55 -4.97 0.15
N LYS A 39 -4.31 -5.79 0.87
CA LYS A 39 -4.02 -7.22 1.00
C LYS A 39 -4.00 -7.89 -0.37
N ALA A 40 -4.98 -7.59 -1.22
CA ALA A 40 -5.06 -8.15 -2.57
C ALA A 40 -3.86 -7.70 -3.41
N LEU A 41 -3.46 -6.43 -3.32
CA LEU A 41 -2.30 -5.91 -4.05
C LEU A 41 -1.01 -6.61 -3.63
N VAL A 42 -0.82 -6.82 -2.33
CA VAL A 42 0.35 -7.54 -1.82
C VAL A 42 0.38 -8.96 -2.38
N GLN A 43 -0.75 -9.66 -2.32
CA GLN A 43 -0.82 -11.02 -2.82
C GLN A 43 -0.52 -11.10 -4.31
N GLU A 44 -1.04 -10.18 -5.10
CA GLU A 44 -0.78 -10.14 -6.54
C GLU A 44 0.66 -9.75 -6.85
N ALA A 45 1.26 -8.88 -6.05
CA ALA A 45 2.67 -8.52 -6.22
C ALA A 45 3.57 -9.75 -6.00
N TYR A 46 3.30 -10.54 -4.98
CA TYR A 46 4.04 -11.79 -4.76
C TYR A 46 3.78 -12.78 -5.89
N ALA A 47 2.54 -12.88 -6.37
CA ALA A 47 2.21 -13.77 -7.49
C ALA A 47 2.97 -13.40 -8.75
N ALA A 48 3.25 -12.12 -8.97
CA ALA A 48 4.04 -11.65 -10.08
C ALA A 48 5.56 -11.82 -9.88
N GLY A 49 5.96 -12.28 -8.70
CA GLY A 49 7.37 -12.45 -8.36
C GLY A 49 8.05 -11.19 -7.88
N GLY A 50 7.30 -10.14 -7.58
CA GLY A 50 7.83 -8.88 -7.09
C GLY A 50 8.04 -8.86 -5.59
N LYS A 51 8.54 -7.74 -5.09
CA LYS A 51 8.84 -7.53 -3.67
C LYS A 51 8.04 -6.34 -3.17
N PRO A 52 6.84 -6.57 -2.58
CA PRO A 52 6.01 -5.47 -2.10
C PRO A 52 6.52 -4.90 -0.78
N PHE A 53 6.46 -3.58 -0.67
CA PHE A 53 6.69 -2.83 0.55
C PHE A 53 5.44 -2.00 0.82
N ILE A 54 5.07 -1.88 2.08
CA ILE A 54 3.81 -1.24 2.46
C ILE A 54 4.07 -0.04 3.34
N HIS A 55 3.39 1.06 3.04
CA HIS A 55 3.35 2.22 3.90
C HIS A 55 1.90 2.60 4.14
N ILE A 56 1.45 2.50 5.38
CA ILE A 56 0.09 2.84 5.76
C ILE A 56 0.09 4.19 6.46
N PHE A 57 -0.67 5.14 5.90
CA PHE A 57 -0.84 6.45 6.52
C PHE A 57 -2.10 6.43 7.38
N ASP A 58 -1.91 6.64 8.68
CA ASP A 58 -3.01 6.74 9.62
C ASP A 58 -3.11 8.19 10.08
N TYR A 59 -4.26 8.81 9.86
CA TYR A 59 -4.42 10.23 10.15
C TYR A 59 -4.28 10.56 11.63
N ASP A 60 -4.70 9.66 12.51
CA ASP A 60 -4.55 9.89 13.95
C ASP A 60 -3.09 9.86 14.36
N VAL A 61 -2.33 8.91 13.83
CA VAL A 61 -0.89 8.81 14.10
C VAL A 61 -0.15 9.98 13.49
N GLU A 62 -0.47 10.37 12.26
CA GLU A 62 0.13 11.53 11.61
C GLU A 62 -0.17 12.81 12.38
N GLY A 63 -1.41 12.96 12.85
CA GLY A 63 -1.79 14.11 13.67
C GLY A 63 -0.97 14.20 14.95
N ALA A 64 -0.76 13.07 15.63
CA ALA A 64 0.06 13.03 16.83
C ALA A 64 1.51 13.38 16.53
N LEU A 65 2.04 12.91 15.41
CA LEU A 65 3.40 13.21 14.99
C LEU A 65 3.58 14.70 14.71
N VAL A 66 2.67 15.31 13.99
CA VAL A 66 2.71 16.75 13.68
C VAL A 66 2.60 17.57 14.96
N ALA A 67 1.68 17.22 15.86
CA ALA A 67 1.51 17.93 17.12
C ALA A 67 2.78 17.88 17.98
N GLY A 68 3.43 16.71 18.03
CA GLY A 68 4.67 16.56 18.78
C GLY A 68 5.85 17.27 18.15
N ALA A 69 5.85 17.39 16.82
CA ALA A 69 6.95 18.02 16.08
C ALA A 69 6.93 19.54 16.15
N ASP A 70 5.78 20.12 16.50
CA ASP A 70 5.56 21.57 16.38
C ASP A 70 6.59 22.42 17.12
N ALA A 71 6.97 22.04 18.33
CA ALA A 71 7.88 22.84 19.14
C ALA A 71 9.35 22.40 19.04
N GLU A 72 9.61 21.13 18.91
CA GLU A 72 10.96 20.60 19.04
C GLU A 72 11.56 20.08 17.74
N HIS A 73 10.73 19.49 16.89
CA HIS A 73 11.20 18.84 15.66
C HIS A 73 11.33 19.82 14.51
N MET A 74 10.58 20.90 14.54
CA MET A 74 10.58 21.90 13.48
C MET A 74 11.46 23.10 13.79
N ALA A 75 12.07 23.09 14.93
CA ALA A 75 12.97 24.16 15.33
C ALA A 75 14.33 24.08 14.62
#